data_5a4862e6821c6b19e9691f174b164bc7
#
_entry.id   5a4862e6821c6b19e9691f174b164bc7
#
_cell.length_a   1.000
_cell.length_b   1.000
_cell.length_c   1.000
_cell.angle_alpha   90.00
_cell.angle_beta   90.00
_cell.angle_gamma   90.00
#
_symmetry.space_group_name_H-M   'P 1'
#
loop_
_entity.id
_entity.type
_entity.pdbx_description
1 polymer ?
#
loop_
_entity_poly.entity_id
_entity_poly.type
_entity_poly.pdbx_seq_one_letter_code
_entity_poly.pdbx_strand_id
1 'polypeptide(L)'
;MKTDTLKKMLLMLLCVVSVNMTALGKELVSDVLPIADPYILFYNDTYYAYGTSRADGFEVYSSKDLKSWERSSRLALSKEDSYGDKWFWAPEVYYVEKDKKFYMFYSVEEHVCVATSDSPLGPFVQDEKKPIREEKGIDTSVFFDEDGKAYLYFVRFTNGNVIWCAELKDNLKEIKEETLTQCVEATEPWELVFGKVAEGPSIVKQDGLYYMFYSANDFRSQDYAVGYATSDSPFGPWRKSEKNPLLHKVEELVGTGHGAPFLDRSGGYRYIFHAHKSRTEVNQRNSYIIDMSLAGKERVSIGGGLIRPEVVK
;
A
#
# COMPACT_ATOMS: atom_id res chain seq x y z
N MET A 1 -18.06 -36.24 66.29
CA MET A 1 -18.43 -36.60 64.90
C MET A 1 -18.95 -35.46 64.08
N LYS A 2 -18.74 -34.17 64.39
CA LYS A 2 -19.18 -33.02 63.58
C LYS A 2 -18.06 -32.12 63.07
N THR A 3 -16.81 -32.42 63.41
CA THR A 3 -15.65 -31.59 63.00
C THR A 3 -14.88 -32.11 61.81
N ASP A 4 -15.05 -33.39 61.39
CA ASP A 4 -14.31 -33.99 60.27
C ASP A 4 -14.99 -33.75 58.92
N THR A 5 -16.29 -33.51 58.92
CA THR A 5 -17.04 -33.28 57.67
C THR A 5 -16.79 -31.85 57.12
N LEU A 6 -16.51 -30.89 58.00
CA LEU A 6 -16.25 -29.51 57.63
C LEU A 6 -14.86 -29.31 57.05
N LYS A 7 -13.86 -30.11 57.49
CA LYS A 7 -12.48 -30.10 56.92
C LYS A 7 -12.39 -30.77 55.56
N LYS A 8 -13.22 -31.76 55.27
CA LYS A 8 -13.26 -32.40 53.94
C LYS A 8 -13.98 -31.55 52.90
N MET A 9 -14.99 -30.75 53.32
CA MET A 9 -15.62 -29.78 52.41
C MET A 9 -14.75 -28.57 52.11
N LEU A 10 -13.87 -28.15 53.05
CA LEU A 10 -12.95 -27.05 52.82
C LEU A 10 -11.77 -27.43 51.93
N LEU A 11 -11.36 -28.71 51.90
CA LEU A 11 -10.28 -29.24 51.05
C LEU A 11 -10.77 -29.50 49.62
N MET A 12 -12.06 -29.75 49.40
CA MET A 12 -12.62 -29.91 48.06
C MET A 12 -12.95 -28.57 47.36
N LEU A 13 -13.03 -27.47 48.11
CA LEU A 13 -13.24 -26.14 47.51
C LEU A 13 -11.93 -25.45 47.10
N LEU A 14 -10.77 -25.97 47.53
CA LEU A 14 -9.44 -25.44 47.16
C LEU A 14 -8.80 -26.12 45.95
N CYS A 15 -9.42 -27.19 45.43
CA CYS A 15 -8.92 -27.89 44.20
C CYS A 15 -9.65 -27.52 42.92
N VAL A 16 -10.60 -26.59 42.92
CA VAL A 16 -11.37 -26.18 41.72
C VAL A 16 -10.98 -24.79 41.21
N VAL A 17 -10.01 -24.12 41.87
CA VAL A 17 -9.59 -22.75 41.47
C VAL A 17 -8.22 -22.75 40.79
N SER A 18 -7.65 -23.89 40.44
CA SER A 18 -6.30 -23.92 39.82
C SER A 18 -6.25 -24.54 38.43
N VAL A 19 -7.29 -24.43 37.61
CA VAL A 19 -7.23 -24.72 36.18
C VAL A 19 -8.06 -23.68 35.44
N ASN A 20 -7.52 -22.49 35.26
CA ASN A 20 -7.82 -21.58 34.17
C ASN A 20 -6.90 -20.34 34.22
N MET A 21 -5.61 -20.55 34.15
CA MET A 21 -4.67 -19.48 33.87
C MET A 21 -3.63 -20.00 32.87
N THR A 22 -4.03 -20.16 31.64
CA THR A 22 -3.10 -20.12 30.50
C THR A 22 -3.91 -20.00 29.19
N ALA A 23 -4.54 -18.89 29.03
CA ALA A 23 -4.79 -18.28 27.75
C ALA A 23 -4.83 -16.77 28.01
N LEU A 24 -3.68 -16.19 28.33
CA LEU A 24 -3.51 -14.77 28.07
C LEU A 24 -3.58 -14.64 26.55
N GLY A 25 -4.81 -14.46 26.03
CA GLY A 25 -5.00 -13.89 24.72
C GLY A 25 -4.19 -12.59 24.70
N LYS A 26 -3.29 -12.44 23.73
CA LYS A 26 -2.73 -11.14 23.37
C LYS A 26 -3.92 -10.18 23.40
N GLU A 27 -3.86 -9.18 24.25
CA GLU A 27 -4.88 -8.13 24.29
C GLU A 27 -4.81 -7.46 22.92
N LEU A 28 -5.85 -7.66 22.10
CA LEU A 28 -5.99 -7.01 20.81
C LEU A 28 -6.22 -5.52 21.12
N VAL A 29 -5.15 -4.74 21.20
CA VAL A 29 -5.27 -3.30 21.05
C VAL A 29 -5.46 -3.09 19.55
N SER A 30 -6.70 -2.96 19.14
CA SER A 30 -7.11 -2.86 17.75
C SER A 30 -6.79 -1.46 17.23
N ASP A 31 -5.54 -1.26 16.86
CA ASP A 31 -5.21 -0.18 15.94
C ASP A 31 -5.36 -0.76 14.53
N VAL A 32 -6.30 -0.23 13.76
CA VAL A 32 -6.37 -0.51 12.33
C VAL A 32 -5.01 -0.18 11.72
N LEU A 33 -4.52 -0.99 10.79
CA LEU A 33 -3.19 -0.87 10.19
C LEU A 33 -2.82 0.59 9.90
N PRO A 34 -1.92 1.20 10.69
CA PRO A 34 -1.74 2.65 10.76
C PRO A 34 -0.72 3.16 9.72
N ILE A 35 -0.94 2.84 8.47
CA ILE A 35 -0.15 3.30 7.34
C ILE A 35 -1.04 4.01 6.32
N ALA A 36 -0.51 5.06 5.70
CA ALA A 36 -1.09 5.70 4.53
C ALA A 36 -0.39 5.21 3.27
N ASP A 37 -0.99 5.48 2.10
CA ASP A 37 -0.39 5.17 0.81
C ASP A 37 0.11 3.71 0.74
N PRO A 38 -0.80 2.74 1.07
CA PRO A 38 -0.39 1.37 1.37
C PRO A 38 -0.12 0.53 0.12
N TYR A 39 0.85 -0.35 0.23
CA TYR A 39 1.16 -1.40 -0.74
C TYR A 39 1.28 -2.76 -0.05
N ILE A 40 0.79 -3.84 -0.69
CA ILE A 40 0.96 -5.22 -0.22
C ILE A 40 1.78 -6.02 -1.22
N LEU A 41 2.87 -6.60 -0.73
CA LEU A 41 3.61 -7.68 -1.39
C LEU A 41 3.13 -9.03 -0.83
N PHE A 42 2.72 -9.96 -1.71
CA PHE A 42 2.53 -11.37 -1.34
C PHE A 42 3.75 -12.17 -1.78
N TYR A 43 4.46 -12.74 -0.83
CA TYR A 43 5.69 -13.50 -1.10
C TYR A 43 5.87 -14.64 -0.09
N ASN A 44 6.18 -15.85 -0.57
CA ASN A 44 6.38 -17.06 0.24
C ASN A 44 5.27 -17.24 1.29
N ASP A 45 4.00 -17.25 0.80
CA ASP A 45 2.82 -17.47 1.63
C ASP A 45 2.64 -16.48 2.79
N THR A 46 3.19 -15.27 2.64
CA THR A 46 3.09 -14.17 3.62
C THR A 46 2.79 -12.87 2.89
N TYR A 47 1.89 -12.08 3.45
CA TYR A 47 1.64 -10.71 3.03
C TYR A 47 2.53 -9.76 3.80
N TYR A 48 3.13 -8.81 3.12
CA TYR A 48 3.94 -7.73 3.70
C TYR A 48 3.31 -6.40 3.30
N ALA A 49 2.96 -5.58 4.29
CA ALA A 49 2.39 -4.26 4.05
C ALA A 49 3.41 -3.16 4.37
N TYR A 50 3.51 -2.21 3.46
CA TYR A 50 4.35 -1.02 3.55
C TYR A 50 3.47 0.20 3.32
N GLY A 51 3.90 1.36 3.80
CA GLY A 51 3.20 2.62 3.59
C GLY A 51 3.84 3.78 4.33
N THR A 52 3.30 4.95 4.10
CA THR A 52 3.69 6.17 4.80
C THR A 52 3.24 6.10 6.26
N SER A 53 4.18 6.10 7.19
CA SER A 53 3.87 5.98 8.63
C SER A 53 4.78 6.83 9.52
N ARG A 54 6.05 6.99 9.15
CA ARG A 54 7.09 7.62 9.98
C ARG A 54 7.82 8.72 9.22
N ALA A 55 8.41 9.63 9.99
CA ALA A 55 9.23 10.72 9.43
C ALA A 55 10.67 10.27 9.07
N ASP A 56 11.15 9.16 9.63
CA ASP A 56 12.54 8.69 9.61
C ASP A 56 12.73 7.38 8.83
N GLY A 57 11.73 6.93 8.05
CA GLY A 57 11.80 5.71 7.27
C GLY A 57 10.47 4.99 7.13
N PHE A 58 10.50 3.72 6.74
CA PHE A 58 9.32 2.89 6.55
C PHE A 58 9.27 1.71 7.52
N GLU A 59 8.12 1.52 8.14
CA GLU A 59 7.77 0.30 8.85
C GLU A 59 7.35 -0.79 7.86
N VAL A 60 7.39 -2.04 8.30
CA VAL A 60 6.81 -3.18 7.58
C VAL A 60 5.99 -4.02 8.54
N TYR A 61 4.85 -4.46 8.05
CA TYR A 61 3.93 -5.35 8.75
C TYR A 61 3.80 -6.64 7.98
N SER A 62 3.62 -7.77 8.66
CA SER A 62 3.41 -9.07 8.04
C SER A 62 2.13 -9.74 8.51
N SER A 63 1.47 -10.49 7.62
CA SER A 63 0.23 -11.21 7.90
C SER A 63 0.16 -12.53 7.13
N LYS A 64 -0.59 -13.49 7.68
CA LYS A 64 -0.95 -14.75 7.00
C LYS A 64 -2.40 -14.77 6.51
N ASP A 65 -3.23 -13.84 6.96
CA ASP A 65 -4.68 -13.89 6.78
C ASP A 65 -5.32 -12.56 6.34
N LEU A 66 -4.52 -11.49 6.16
CA LEU A 66 -4.91 -10.13 5.84
C LEU A 66 -5.68 -9.41 6.96
N LYS A 67 -5.98 -10.08 8.06
CA LYS A 67 -6.74 -9.54 9.19
C LYS A 67 -5.85 -9.15 10.35
N SER A 68 -4.94 -10.06 10.73
CA SER A 68 -4.02 -9.89 11.86
C SER A 68 -2.62 -9.59 11.33
N TRP A 69 -2.05 -8.46 11.72
CA TRP A 69 -0.76 -7.97 11.24
C TRP A 69 0.23 -7.80 12.38
N GLU A 70 1.44 -8.28 12.19
CA GLU A 70 2.54 -8.13 13.12
C GLU A 70 3.52 -7.08 12.60
N ARG A 71 3.79 -6.04 13.41
CA ARG A 71 4.79 -5.03 13.08
C ARG A 71 6.20 -5.58 13.29
N SER A 72 7.08 -5.40 12.32
CA SER A 72 8.50 -5.69 12.47
C SER A 72 9.12 -4.84 13.59
N SER A 73 10.05 -5.40 14.34
CA SER A 73 10.78 -4.70 15.41
C SER A 73 11.76 -3.63 14.89
N ARG A 74 12.07 -3.64 13.59
CA ARG A 74 12.96 -2.68 12.94
C ARG A 74 12.29 -2.09 11.71
N LEU A 75 12.77 -0.92 11.27
CA LEU A 75 12.34 -0.32 10.01
C LEU A 75 12.76 -1.19 8.82
N ALA A 76 11.91 -1.24 7.80
CA ALA A 76 12.26 -1.83 6.52
C ALA A 76 13.33 -0.99 5.80
N LEU A 77 13.20 0.33 5.86
CA LEU A 77 14.19 1.30 5.39
C LEU A 77 14.29 2.42 6.41
N SER A 78 15.52 2.80 6.77
CA SER A 78 15.79 3.95 7.64
C SER A 78 16.41 5.10 6.84
N LYS A 79 16.31 6.34 7.35
CA LYS A 79 16.90 7.50 6.72
C LYS A 79 18.41 7.39 6.57
N GLU A 80 19.09 6.66 7.47
CA GLU A 80 20.52 6.42 7.41
C GLU A 80 20.93 5.63 6.18
N ASP A 81 19.99 4.87 5.59
CA ASP A 81 20.20 4.01 4.42
C ASP A 81 19.60 4.61 3.14
N SER A 82 19.10 5.87 3.19
CA SER A 82 18.39 6.56 2.11
C SER A 82 19.13 7.81 1.63
N TYR A 83 18.69 8.35 0.48
CA TYR A 83 19.11 9.62 -0.10
C TYR A 83 18.79 10.81 0.81
N GLY A 84 17.52 10.89 1.29
CA GLY A 84 17.04 11.99 2.11
C GLY A 84 16.79 11.56 3.55
N ASP A 85 16.45 12.53 4.40
CA ASP A 85 16.26 12.30 5.84
C ASP A 85 14.85 12.62 6.36
N LYS A 86 13.91 13.03 5.47
CA LYS A 86 12.53 13.43 5.81
C LYS A 86 11.56 13.17 4.67
N TRP A 87 10.25 13.15 4.99
CA TRP A 87 9.16 12.98 4.01
C TRP A 87 9.27 11.67 3.23
N PHE A 88 9.31 10.57 3.98
CA PHE A 88 9.28 9.23 3.44
C PHE A 88 7.84 8.85 3.08
N TRP A 89 7.53 8.71 1.78
CA TRP A 89 6.16 8.49 1.30
C TRP A 89 6.06 7.38 0.27
N ALA A 90 4.87 6.74 0.29
CA ALA A 90 4.37 5.81 -0.72
C ALA A 90 5.39 4.75 -1.20
N PRO A 91 5.87 3.87 -0.31
CA PRO A 91 6.78 2.80 -0.71
C PRO A 91 6.03 1.64 -1.37
N GLU A 92 6.53 1.15 -2.49
CA GLU A 92 6.13 -0.11 -3.13
C GLU A 92 7.30 -1.07 -3.20
N VAL A 93 7.08 -2.37 -2.92
CA VAL A 93 8.14 -3.37 -2.86
C VAL A 93 7.87 -4.52 -3.82
N TYR A 94 8.88 -4.84 -4.63
CA TYR A 94 8.82 -5.87 -5.65
C TYR A 94 9.95 -6.89 -5.48
N TYR A 95 9.63 -8.18 -5.62
CA TYR A 95 10.67 -9.20 -5.73
C TYR A 95 11.08 -9.35 -7.20
N VAL A 96 12.35 -9.18 -7.49
CA VAL A 96 12.92 -9.29 -8.84
C VAL A 96 13.69 -10.60 -8.94
N GLU A 97 13.08 -11.58 -9.60
CA GLU A 97 13.58 -12.96 -9.67
C GLU A 97 14.99 -13.06 -10.28
N LYS A 98 15.29 -12.27 -11.35
CA LYS A 98 16.61 -12.27 -12.00
C LYS A 98 17.74 -11.87 -11.05
N ASP A 99 17.47 -10.99 -10.10
CA ASP A 99 18.44 -10.45 -9.14
C ASP A 99 18.37 -11.15 -7.78
N LYS A 100 17.28 -11.94 -7.55
CA LYS A 100 16.93 -12.56 -6.28
C LYS A 100 16.91 -11.55 -5.12
N LYS A 101 16.42 -10.34 -5.41
CA LYS A 101 16.38 -9.21 -4.47
C LYS A 101 15.00 -8.56 -4.45
N PHE A 102 14.73 -7.90 -3.34
CA PHE A 102 13.58 -7.00 -3.21
C PHE A 102 14.03 -5.59 -3.54
N TYR A 103 13.21 -4.89 -4.30
CA TYR A 103 13.36 -3.50 -4.68
C TYR A 103 12.23 -2.70 -4.05
N MET A 104 12.56 -1.69 -3.26
CA MET A 104 11.61 -0.73 -2.71
C MET A 104 11.75 0.56 -3.50
N PHE A 105 10.70 0.94 -4.22
CA PHE A 105 10.57 2.24 -4.86
C PHE A 105 9.75 3.13 -3.92
N TYR A 106 10.19 4.37 -3.73
CA TYR A 106 9.59 5.27 -2.74
C TYR A 106 9.90 6.73 -3.05
N SER A 107 9.26 7.62 -2.32
CA SER A 107 9.55 9.06 -2.36
C SER A 107 10.20 9.50 -1.06
N VAL A 108 11.23 10.33 -1.15
CA VAL A 108 11.85 11.01 -0.03
C VAL A 108 12.26 12.43 -0.46
N GLU A 109 11.95 13.45 0.35
CA GLU A 109 12.19 14.86 0.01
C GLU A 109 11.65 15.27 -1.36
N GLU A 110 10.49 14.68 -1.73
CA GLU A 110 9.88 14.87 -3.06
C GLU A 110 10.79 14.39 -4.22
N HIS A 111 11.62 13.38 -4.00
CA HIS A 111 12.39 12.73 -5.06
C HIS A 111 12.08 11.23 -5.08
N VAL A 112 11.97 10.68 -6.29
CA VAL A 112 11.73 9.26 -6.49
C VAL A 112 13.02 8.48 -6.34
N CYS A 113 13.03 7.47 -5.49
CA CYS A 113 14.19 6.69 -5.10
C CYS A 113 13.94 5.18 -5.19
N VAL A 114 15.01 4.41 -5.20
CA VAL A 114 14.96 2.95 -5.10
C VAL A 114 16.05 2.43 -4.17
N ALA A 115 15.68 1.52 -3.27
CA ALA A 115 16.58 0.80 -2.39
C ALA A 115 16.39 -0.72 -2.56
N THR A 116 17.39 -1.52 -2.19
CA THR A 116 17.34 -2.98 -2.35
C THR A 116 17.57 -3.72 -1.03
N SER A 117 17.05 -4.94 -0.92
CA SER A 117 17.25 -5.84 0.21
C SER A 117 17.24 -7.30 -0.22
N ASP A 118 17.86 -8.18 0.56
CA ASP A 118 17.74 -9.64 0.41
C ASP A 118 16.50 -10.20 1.15
N SER A 119 15.76 -9.35 1.88
CA SER A 119 14.60 -9.73 2.69
C SER A 119 13.44 -8.75 2.48
N PRO A 120 12.18 -9.23 2.43
CA PRO A 120 11.03 -8.33 2.39
C PRO A 120 10.89 -7.49 3.67
N LEU A 121 11.49 -7.92 4.78
CA LEU A 121 11.52 -7.16 6.04
C LEU A 121 12.64 -6.09 6.06
N GLY A 122 13.44 -5.98 5.00
CA GLY A 122 14.62 -5.13 5.01
C GLY A 122 15.82 -5.70 5.81
N PRO A 123 16.84 -4.89 6.11
CA PRO A 123 16.92 -3.48 5.75
C PRO A 123 17.05 -3.28 4.23
N PHE A 124 16.31 -2.33 3.72
CA PHE A 124 16.52 -1.82 2.37
C PHE A 124 17.60 -0.75 2.43
N VAL A 125 18.51 -0.75 1.47
CA VAL A 125 19.67 0.14 1.41
C VAL A 125 19.82 0.70 0.00
N GLN A 126 20.10 1.99 -0.11
CA GLN A 126 20.60 2.59 -1.33
C GLN A 126 22.14 2.51 -1.35
N ASP A 127 22.70 1.70 -2.25
CA ASP A 127 24.16 1.63 -2.43
C ASP A 127 24.75 3.00 -2.79
N GLU A 128 24.06 3.72 -3.68
CA GLU A 128 24.33 5.11 -4.00
C GLU A 128 23.14 5.95 -3.57
N LYS A 129 23.35 6.80 -2.56
CA LYS A 129 22.29 7.68 -2.03
C LYS A 129 21.99 8.84 -2.99
N LYS A 130 21.24 8.50 -4.05
CA LYS A 130 20.79 9.45 -5.07
C LYS A 130 19.36 9.11 -5.54
N PRO A 131 18.61 10.08 -6.03
CA PRO A 131 17.30 9.82 -6.60
C PRO A 131 17.44 9.15 -7.99
N ILE A 132 16.37 8.52 -8.47
CA ILE A 132 16.27 8.02 -9.86
C ILE A 132 16.33 9.21 -10.83
N ARG A 133 15.79 10.36 -10.45
CA ARG A 133 15.82 11.63 -11.17
C ARG A 133 16.05 12.80 -10.22
N GLU A 134 16.82 13.77 -10.67
CA GLU A 134 17.06 15.03 -9.92
C GLU A 134 15.82 15.95 -9.86
N GLU A 135 14.88 15.79 -10.82
CA GLU A 135 13.63 16.53 -10.77
C GLU A 135 12.70 15.97 -9.69
N LYS A 136 12.03 16.86 -8.98
CA LYS A 136 11.06 16.48 -7.96
C LYS A 136 9.91 15.66 -8.53
N GLY A 137 9.54 14.62 -7.80
CA GLY A 137 8.43 13.73 -8.10
C GLY A 137 8.12 12.84 -6.91
N ILE A 138 6.93 12.28 -6.88
CA ILE A 138 6.44 11.42 -5.79
C ILE A 138 5.68 10.20 -6.34
N ASP A 139 5.27 9.31 -5.46
CA ASP A 139 4.32 8.23 -5.70
C ASP A 139 4.76 7.28 -6.82
N THR A 140 5.81 6.55 -6.55
CA THR A 140 6.36 5.58 -7.50
C THR A 140 5.58 4.27 -7.55
N SER A 141 5.30 3.78 -8.75
CA SER A 141 4.79 2.43 -9.00
C SER A 141 5.54 1.80 -10.17
N VAL A 142 5.90 0.53 -10.08
CA VAL A 142 6.61 -0.17 -11.16
C VAL A 142 5.76 -1.29 -11.72
N PHE A 143 5.65 -1.32 -13.03
CA PHE A 143 5.04 -2.43 -13.75
C PHE A 143 6.10 -3.21 -14.53
N PHE A 144 6.22 -4.51 -14.24
CA PHE A 144 7.07 -5.45 -14.98
C PHE A 144 6.21 -6.14 -16.02
N ASP A 145 6.50 -5.90 -17.30
CA ASP A 145 5.73 -6.47 -18.40
C ASP A 145 6.29 -7.84 -18.84
N GLU A 146 5.48 -8.59 -19.54
CA GLU A 146 5.78 -9.92 -20.08
C GLU A 146 6.92 -9.92 -21.12
N ASP A 147 7.19 -8.77 -21.74
CA ASP A 147 8.31 -8.57 -22.67
C ASP A 147 9.66 -8.39 -21.96
N GLY A 148 9.67 -8.44 -20.64
CA GLY A 148 10.86 -8.30 -19.79
C GLY A 148 11.26 -6.86 -19.49
N LYS A 149 10.49 -5.87 -19.95
CA LYS A 149 10.69 -4.47 -19.61
C LYS A 149 10.01 -4.08 -18.31
N ALA A 150 10.53 -3.04 -17.68
CA ALA A 150 9.93 -2.44 -16.51
C ALA A 150 9.61 -0.96 -16.78
N TYR A 151 8.45 -0.53 -16.29
CA TYR A 151 7.95 0.83 -16.48
C TYR A 151 7.74 1.47 -15.12
N LEU A 152 8.36 2.64 -14.89
CA LEU A 152 8.18 3.44 -13.70
C LEU A 152 7.09 4.47 -13.96
N TYR A 153 6.03 4.42 -13.18
CA TYR A 153 5.01 5.46 -13.09
C TYR A 153 5.27 6.30 -11.85
N PHE A 154 5.11 7.61 -11.98
CA PHE A 154 5.33 8.53 -10.88
C PHE A 154 4.66 9.88 -11.14
N VAL A 155 4.51 10.67 -10.10
CA VAL A 155 3.93 12.00 -10.17
C VAL A 155 5.02 13.04 -10.42
N ARG A 156 4.76 13.97 -11.36
CA ARG A 156 5.50 15.22 -11.55
C ARG A 156 4.60 16.42 -11.28
N PHE A 157 5.19 17.49 -10.77
CA PHE A 157 4.51 18.75 -10.45
C PHE A 157 4.52 19.71 -11.65
N THR A 158 3.82 19.33 -12.73
CA THR A 158 3.82 20.08 -14.00
C THR A 158 2.58 20.95 -14.19
N ASN A 159 1.42 20.49 -13.77
CA ASN A 159 0.14 21.21 -13.83
C ASN A 159 -0.77 20.72 -12.68
N GLY A 160 -0.34 20.94 -11.44
CA GLY A 160 -0.74 20.17 -10.28
C GLY A 160 0.05 18.86 -10.24
N ASN A 161 -0.50 17.82 -9.61
CA ASN A 161 0.06 16.49 -9.64
C ASN A 161 -0.39 15.77 -10.91
N VAL A 162 0.56 15.35 -11.74
CA VAL A 162 0.32 14.68 -13.01
C VAL A 162 1.12 13.40 -13.07
N ILE A 163 0.47 12.29 -13.44
CA ILE A 163 1.13 10.98 -13.57
C ILE A 163 1.88 10.90 -14.89
N TRP A 164 3.14 10.50 -14.81
CA TRP A 164 4.04 10.25 -15.93
C TRP A 164 4.56 8.83 -15.89
N CYS A 165 5.02 8.32 -17.02
CA CYS A 165 5.65 7.01 -17.17
C CYS A 165 6.96 7.13 -17.92
N ALA A 166 7.94 6.29 -17.58
CA ALA A 166 9.14 6.05 -18.35
C ALA A 166 9.58 4.58 -18.26
N GLU A 167 10.23 4.06 -19.30
CA GLU A 167 10.86 2.74 -19.23
C GLU A 167 12.09 2.81 -18.31
N LEU A 168 12.21 1.86 -17.39
CA LEU A 168 13.41 1.70 -16.56
C LEU A 168 14.53 1.05 -17.38
N LYS A 169 15.77 1.42 -17.07
CA LYS A 169 16.94 0.65 -17.55
C LYS A 169 17.02 -0.71 -16.85
N ASP A 170 17.81 -1.63 -17.38
CA ASP A 170 17.93 -2.99 -16.86
C ASP A 170 18.40 -3.06 -15.39
N ASN A 171 19.09 -2.00 -14.90
CA ASN A 171 19.52 -1.87 -13.52
C ASN A 171 18.40 -1.48 -12.54
N LEU A 172 17.21 -1.12 -13.04
CA LEU A 172 16.03 -0.67 -12.28
C LEU A 172 16.29 0.58 -11.41
N LYS A 173 17.40 1.26 -11.60
CA LYS A 173 17.83 2.44 -10.81
C LYS A 173 17.81 3.74 -11.62
N GLU A 174 17.54 3.67 -12.91
CA GLU A 174 17.51 4.78 -13.84
C GLU A 174 16.39 4.60 -14.85
N ILE A 175 15.83 5.70 -15.34
CA ILE A 175 14.87 5.66 -16.46
C ILE A 175 15.60 5.92 -17.81
N LYS A 176 14.92 5.55 -18.89
CA LYS A 176 15.26 5.98 -20.24
C LYS A 176 14.53 7.30 -20.50
N GLU A 177 15.22 8.42 -20.34
CA GLU A 177 14.63 9.78 -20.38
C GLU A 177 13.87 10.06 -21.69
N GLU A 178 14.31 9.49 -22.81
CA GLU A 178 13.66 9.60 -24.12
C GLU A 178 12.26 8.96 -24.17
N THR A 179 11.92 8.12 -23.19
CA THR A 179 10.62 7.44 -23.10
C THR A 179 9.63 8.17 -22.17
N LEU A 180 10.07 9.26 -21.52
CA LEU A 180 9.26 9.98 -20.53
C LEU A 180 7.99 10.55 -21.15
N THR A 181 6.84 10.05 -20.73
CA THR A 181 5.53 10.34 -21.31
C THR A 181 4.51 10.70 -20.24
N GLN A 182 3.71 11.74 -20.50
CA GLN A 182 2.57 12.11 -19.64
C GLN A 182 1.44 11.09 -19.81
N CYS A 183 0.88 10.61 -18.71
CA CYS A 183 -0.17 9.59 -18.70
C CYS A 183 -1.54 10.15 -18.31
N VAL A 184 -1.69 10.61 -17.07
CA VAL A 184 -2.98 11.04 -16.51
C VAL A 184 -2.81 12.32 -15.73
N GLU A 185 -3.69 13.31 -16.00
CA GLU A 185 -3.87 14.52 -15.19
C GLU A 185 -5.35 14.66 -14.76
N ALA A 186 -5.60 15.39 -13.68
CA ALA A 186 -6.96 15.66 -13.21
C ALA A 186 -7.69 16.61 -14.18
N THR A 187 -8.77 16.13 -14.79
CA THR A 187 -9.58 16.86 -15.78
C THR A 187 -11.08 16.72 -15.56
N GLU A 188 -11.49 15.63 -14.88
CA GLU A 188 -12.90 15.32 -14.66
C GLU A 188 -13.45 16.06 -13.42
N PRO A 189 -14.75 16.39 -13.38
CA PRO A 189 -15.34 17.14 -12.26
C PRO A 189 -15.08 16.50 -10.88
N TRP A 190 -15.12 15.17 -10.77
CA TRP A 190 -14.87 14.46 -9.52
C TRP A 190 -13.40 14.55 -9.06
N GLU A 191 -12.48 14.83 -9.99
CA GLU A 191 -11.04 14.96 -9.72
C GLU A 191 -10.62 16.37 -9.28
N LEU A 192 -11.52 17.34 -9.40
CA LEU A 192 -11.25 18.78 -9.24
C LEU A 192 -12.03 19.40 -8.07
N VAL A 193 -12.56 18.59 -7.15
CA VAL A 193 -13.29 19.08 -5.98
C VAL A 193 -12.38 19.84 -5.02
N PHE A 194 -11.16 19.33 -4.83
CA PHE A 194 -10.17 19.96 -3.96
C PHE A 194 -8.75 19.73 -4.50
N GLY A 195 -8.23 20.71 -5.21
CA GLY A 195 -6.93 20.66 -5.85
C GLY A 195 -6.93 19.95 -7.21
N LYS A 196 -5.90 20.19 -8.00
CA LYS A 196 -5.67 19.54 -9.29
C LYS A 196 -4.62 18.44 -9.08
N VAL A 197 -5.10 17.27 -8.67
CA VAL A 197 -4.25 16.15 -8.23
C VAL A 197 -4.69 14.87 -8.95
N ALA A 198 -3.74 14.23 -9.63
CA ALA A 198 -3.81 12.83 -10.05
C ALA A 198 -2.51 12.16 -9.58
N GLU A 199 -2.61 11.20 -8.64
CA GLU A 199 -1.46 10.62 -7.94
C GLU A 199 -1.70 9.16 -7.57
N GLY A 200 -0.72 8.51 -6.90
CA GLY A 200 -0.80 7.12 -6.45
C GLY A 200 -1.10 6.15 -7.59
N PRO A 201 -0.36 6.17 -8.72
CA PRO A 201 -0.60 5.22 -9.82
C PRO A 201 -0.31 3.79 -9.38
N SER A 202 -1.10 2.83 -9.84
CA SER A 202 -0.80 1.42 -9.71
C SER A 202 -1.32 0.67 -10.96
N ILE A 203 -0.50 -0.21 -11.53
CA ILE A 203 -0.75 -0.78 -12.84
C ILE A 203 -1.00 -2.28 -12.75
N VAL A 204 -2.03 -2.73 -13.45
CA VAL A 204 -2.31 -4.16 -13.71
C VAL A 204 -2.50 -4.35 -15.21
N LYS A 205 -2.03 -5.48 -15.74
CA LYS A 205 -2.32 -5.90 -17.11
C LYS A 205 -3.17 -7.15 -17.08
N GLN A 206 -4.28 -7.14 -17.82
CA GLN A 206 -5.13 -8.32 -17.97
C GLN A 206 -5.70 -8.35 -19.38
N ASP A 207 -5.68 -9.54 -20.00
CA ASP A 207 -6.18 -9.78 -21.36
C ASP A 207 -5.60 -8.80 -22.40
N GLY A 208 -4.31 -8.44 -22.23
CA GLY A 208 -3.59 -7.53 -23.12
C GLY A 208 -3.91 -6.04 -22.92
N LEU A 209 -4.77 -5.69 -21.96
CA LEU A 209 -5.14 -4.32 -21.64
C LEU A 209 -4.46 -3.89 -20.33
N TYR A 210 -3.90 -2.68 -20.29
CA TYR A 210 -3.32 -2.06 -19.11
C TYR A 210 -4.42 -1.28 -18.36
N TYR A 211 -4.45 -1.42 -17.06
CA TYR A 211 -5.33 -0.71 -16.13
C TYR A 211 -4.45 0.09 -15.17
N MET A 212 -4.60 1.39 -15.18
CA MET A 212 -3.99 2.29 -14.20
C MET A 212 -5.05 2.69 -13.18
N PHE A 213 -4.85 2.32 -11.94
CA PHE A 213 -5.59 2.86 -10.80
C PHE A 213 -4.85 4.10 -10.34
N TYR A 214 -5.58 5.17 -10.01
CA TYR A 214 -5.01 6.43 -9.54
C TYR A 214 -5.97 7.11 -8.60
N SER A 215 -5.44 8.02 -7.79
CA SER A 215 -6.24 8.82 -6.87
C SER A 215 -6.31 10.26 -7.32
N ALA A 216 -7.42 10.90 -7.00
CA ALA A 216 -7.63 12.30 -7.35
C ALA A 216 -8.22 13.10 -6.19
N ASN A 217 -8.09 14.41 -6.27
CA ASN A 217 -8.18 15.42 -5.23
C ASN A 217 -6.95 15.42 -4.30
N ASP A 218 -6.85 16.41 -3.42
CA ASP A 218 -5.84 16.41 -2.37
C ASP A 218 -6.24 15.41 -1.27
N PHE A 219 -5.28 14.63 -0.76
CA PHE A 219 -5.53 13.60 0.26
C PHE A 219 -6.20 14.13 1.54
N ARG A 220 -6.15 15.45 1.78
CA ARG A 220 -6.83 16.11 2.93
C ARG A 220 -8.33 16.24 2.72
N SER A 221 -8.81 16.08 1.48
CA SER A 221 -10.22 16.13 1.15
C SER A 221 -10.94 14.84 1.54
N GLN A 222 -12.15 14.96 2.08
CA GLN A 222 -13.03 13.80 2.25
C GLN A 222 -13.50 13.21 0.91
N ASP A 223 -13.32 13.96 -0.19
CA ASP A 223 -13.62 13.54 -1.56
C ASP A 223 -12.39 12.97 -2.29
N TYR A 224 -11.31 12.69 -1.57
CA TYR A 224 -10.20 11.88 -2.09
C TYR A 224 -10.73 10.52 -2.50
N ALA A 225 -10.49 10.11 -3.74
CA ALA A 225 -11.14 8.95 -4.34
C ALA A 225 -10.22 8.26 -5.36
N VAL A 226 -10.50 6.99 -5.63
CA VAL A 226 -9.80 6.20 -6.66
C VAL A 226 -10.62 6.16 -7.93
N GLY A 227 -9.98 6.42 -9.05
CA GLY A 227 -10.46 6.13 -10.39
C GLY A 227 -9.54 5.15 -11.12
N TYR A 228 -9.91 4.79 -12.34
CA TYR A 228 -9.04 4.03 -13.23
C TYR A 228 -9.12 4.53 -14.66
N ALA A 229 -8.04 4.29 -15.39
CA ALA A 229 -7.92 4.48 -16.82
C ALA A 229 -7.38 3.22 -17.48
N THR A 230 -7.67 3.03 -18.77
CA THR A 230 -7.20 1.88 -19.56
C THR A 230 -6.39 2.31 -20.76
N SER A 231 -5.46 1.45 -21.19
CA SER A 231 -4.67 1.67 -22.40
C SER A 231 -4.24 0.34 -23.03
N ASP A 232 -4.00 0.35 -24.33
CA ASP A 232 -3.41 -0.77 -25.07
C ASP A 232 -1.86 -0.76 -25.01
N SER A 233 -1.27 0.26 -24.36
CA SER A 233 0.19 0.45 -24.23
C SER A 233 0.54 0.96 -22.83
N PRO A 234 1.70 0.61 -22.25
CA PRO A 234 2.14 1.14 -20.97
C PRO A 234 2.31 2.67 -20.96
N PHE A 235 2.57 3.26 -22.12
CA PHE A 235 2.71 4.71 -22.27
C PHE A 235 1.40 5.45 -22.52
N GLY A 236 0.29 4.74 -22.76
CA GLY A 236 -0.97 5.34 -23.18
C GLY A 236 -1.17 5.26 -24.71
N PRO A 237 -2.14 6.03 -25.27
CA PRO A 237 -2.98 7.00 -24.56
C PRO A 237 -3.93 6.34 -23.56
N TRP A 238 -4.03 6.93 -22.38
CA TRP A 238 -4.88 6.44 -21.29
C TRP A 238 -6.31 6.99 -21.43
N ARG A 239 -7.29 6.12 -21.32
CA ARG A 239 -8.73 6.45 -21.38
C ARG A 239 -9.33 6.25 -20.00
N LYS A 240 -9.75 7.33 -19.36
CA LYS A 240 -10.45 7.29 -18.08
C LYS A 240 -11.81 6.60 -18.22
N SER A 241 -12.21 5.86 -17.21
CA SER A 241 -13.51 5.19 -17.18
C SER A 241 -14.62 6.20 -16.90
N GLU A 242 -15.73 6.09 -17.64
CA GLU A 242 -16.96 6.86 -17.37
C GLU A 242 -17.61 6.49 -16.03
N LYS A 243 -17.19 5.38 -15.41
CA LYS A 243 -17.69 4.90 -14.11
C LYS A 243 -16.92 5.46 -12.92
N ASN A 244 -15.91 6.30 -13.16
CA ASN A 244 -15.15 6.94 -12.08
C ASN A 244 -16.03 7.95 -11.30
N PRO A 245 -15.77 8.14 -9.99
CA PRO A 245 -14.78 7.42 -9.18
C PRO A 245 -15.19 5.98 -8.88
N LEU A 246 -14.21 5.06 -8.91
CA LEU A 246 -14.40 3.63 -8.68
C LEU A 246 -14.53 3.30 -7.19
N LEU A 247 -13.79 3.99 -6.33
CA LEU A 247 -13.86 3.87 -4.88
C LEU A 247 -13.93 5.28 -4.28
N HIS A 248 -15.02 5.54 -3.54
CA HIS A 248 -15.28 6.83 -2.91
C HIS A 248 -16.21 6.64 -1.71
N LYS A 249 -15.75 7.03 -0.50
CA LYS A 249 -16.55 6.99 0.75
C LYS A 249 -17.17 5.60 0.99
N VAL A 250 -16.34 4.64 1.40
CA VAL A 250 -16.77 3.25 1.67
C VAL A 250 -17.35 3.18 3.09
N GLU A 251 -18.60 2.81 3.23
CA GLU A 251 -19.32 2.79 4.52
C GLU A 251 -19.21 4.16 5.23
N GLU A 252 -18.66 4.19 6.46
CA GLU A 252 -18.39 5.43 7.19
C GLU A 252 -17.04 6.10 6.81
N LEU A 253 -16.19 5.43 6.03
CA LEU A 253 -14.86 5.90 5.69
C LEU A 253 -14.93 7.06 4.68
N VAL A 254 -14.08 8.05 4.88
CA VAL A 254 -13.92 9.21 3.98
C VAL A 254 -12.45 9.45 3.65
N GLY A 255 -12.17 10.19 2.60
CA GLY A 255 -10.82 10.41 2.12
C GLY A 255 -10.17 9.09 1.70
N THR A 256 -10.95 8.26 0.99
CA THR A 256 -10.57 6.90 0.59
C THR A 256 -9.78 6.94 -0.70
N GLY A 257 -8.50 6.60 -0.64
CA GLY A 257 -7.65 6.66 -1.84
C GLY A 257 -6.27 6.09 -1.65
N HIS A 258 -5.40 6.39 -2.57
CA HIS A 258 -4.00 5.99 -2.70
C HIS A 258 -3.77 4.56 -2.24
N GLY A 259 -4.05 3.63 -3.11
CA GLY A 259 -3.92 2.21 -2.85
C GLY A 259 -3.49 1.44 -4.09
N ALA A 260 -3.37 0.15 -3.92
CA ALA A 260 -2.91 -0.74 -4.97
C ALA A 260 -3.72 -2.05 -5.03
N PRO A 261 -3.99 -2.58 -6.22
CA PRO A 261 -4.46 -3.94 -6.38
C PRO A 261 -3.34 -4.93 -6.03
N PHE A 262 -3.70 -6.05 -5.43
CA PHE A 262 -2.80 -7.18 -5.21
C PHE A 262 -3.55 -8.51 -5.37
N LEU A 263 -2.81 -9.57 -5.65
CA LEU A 263 -3.37 -10.92 -5.69
C LEU A 263 -3.30 -11.53 -4.29
N ASP A 264 -4.43 -12.07 -3.81
CA ASP A 264 -4.43 -12.84 -2.58
C ASP A 264 -3.96 -14.29 -2.82
N ARG A 265 -3.85 -15.07 -1.75
CA ARG A 265 -3.41 -16.48 -1.79
C ARG A 265 -4.24 -17.36 -2.74
N SER A 266 -5.50 -17.01 -2.99
CA SER A 266 -6.37 -17.73 -3.91
C SER A 266 -6.16 -17.35 -5.37
N GLY A 267 -5.36 -16.31 -5.64
CA GLY A 267 -5.19 -15.71 -6.97
C GLY A 267 -6.31 -14.74 -7.33
N GLY A 268 -7.17 -14.39 -6.38
CA GLY A 268 -8.18 -13.34 -6.56
C GLY A 268 -7.61 -11.95 -6.31
N TYR A 269 -8.11 -10.95 -7.06
CA TYR A 269 -7.74 -9.57 -6.82
C TYR A 269 -8.39 -9.02 -5.56
N ARG A 270 -7.60 -8.24 -4.81
CA ARG A 270 -8.03 -7.36 -3.74
C ARG A 270 -7.42 -5.99 -3.94
N TYR A 271 -7.99 -5.00 -3.28
CA TYR A 271 -7.49 -3.63 -3.30
C TYR A 271 -7.21 -3.18 -1.87
N ILE A 272 -5.98 -2.74 -1.60
CA ILE A 272 -5.66 -2.04 -0.35
C ILE A 272 -5.74 -0.54 -0.61
N PHE A 273 -6.26 0.23 0.34
CA PHE A 273 -6.38 1.68 0.27
C PHE A 273 -6.31 2.30 1.66
N HIS A 274 -6.03 3.59 1.75
CA HIS A 274 -6.16 4.28 3.03
C HIS A 274 -7.46 5.10 3.11
N ALA A 275 -7.86 5.43 4.34
CA ALA A 275 -8.89 6.41 4.63
C ALA A 275 -8.42 7.37 5.74
N HIS A 276 -9.10 8.49 5.88
CA HIS A 276 -8.89 9.40 7.02
C HIS A 276 -9.10 8.67 8.34
N LYS A 277 -8.45 9.14 9.41
CA LYS A 277 -8.65 8.65 10.76
C LYS A 277 -10.12 8.75 11.20
N SER A 278 -10.77 9.84 10.82
CA SER A 278 -12.19 10.08 11.07
C SER A 278 -12.74 11.12 10.09
N ARG A 279 -14.02 11.45 10.19
CA ARG A 279 -14.63 12.55 9.41
C ARG A 279 -14.11 13.94 9.79
N THR A 280 -13.41 14.08 10.91
CA THR A 280 -12.89 15.37 11.40
C THR A 280 -11.37 15.43 11.48
N GLU A 281 -10.71 14.26 11.38
CA GLU A 281 -9.25 14.14 11.46
C GLU A 281 -8.70 13.36 10.26
N VAL A 282 -7.81 13.98 9.50
CA VAL A 282 -7.14 13.33 8.37
C VAL A 282 -6.11 12.31 8.86
N ASN A 283 -5.19 12.74 9.71
CA ASN A 283 -4.09 11.91 10.20
C ASN A 283 -4.39 11.34 11.61
N GLN A 284 -3.93 10.16 11.95
CA GLN A 284 -3.19 9.25 11.11
C GLN A 284 -4.17 8.51 10.18
N ARG A 285 -3.85 8.46 8.86
CA ARG A 285 -4.62 7.65 7.91
C ARG A 285 -4.41 6.17 8.22
N ASN A 286 -5.47 5.38 8.08
CA ASN A 286 -5.45 3.94 8.31
C ASN A 286 -5.75 3.20 7.01
N SER A 287 -5.20 2.00 6.87
CA SER A 287 -5.38 1.18 5.67
C SER A 287 -6.45 0.11 5.85
N TYR A 288 -7.15 -0.15 4.75
CA TYR A 288 -8.26 -1.09 4.64
C TYR A 288 -8.09 -1.94 3.39
N ILE A 289 -8.66 -3.14 3.39
CA ILE A 289 -8.62 -4.05 2.24
C ILE A 289 -10.05 -4.36 1.82
N ILE A 290 -10.30 -4.40 0.52
CA ILE A 290 -11.63 -4.63 -0.04
C ILE A 290 -11.54 -5.57 -1.24
N ASP A 291 -12.61 -6.28 -1.55
CA ASP A 291 -12.67 -7.16 -2.72
C ASP A 291 -12.59 -6.33 -4.01
N MET A 292 -11.90 -6.88 -4.99
CA MET A 292 -11.77 -6.29 -6.32
C MET A 292 -11.98 -7.35 -7.40
N SER A 293 -12.58 -6.95 -8.50
CA SER A 293 -12.74 -7.81 -9.69
C SER A 293 -12.31 -7.08 -10.95
N LEU A 294 -11.53 -7.79 -11.77
CA LEU A 294 -11.22 -7.43 -13.16
C LEU A 294 -11.85 -8.49 -14.06
N ALA A 295 -13.07 -8.29 -14.52
CA ALA A 295 -13.84 -9.26 -15.29
C ALA A 295 -13.91 -8.87 -16.78
N GLY A 296 -12.75 -8.92 -17.48
CA GLY A 296 -12.63 -8.55 -18.88
C GLY A 296 -12.67 -7.06 -19.14
N LYS A 297 -12.64 -6.69 -20.43
CA LYS A 297 -12.52 -5.31 -20.89
C LYS A 297 -13.53 -4.38 -20.19
N GLU A 298 -13.03 -3.38 -19.49
CA GLU A 298 -13.81 -2.30 -18.84
C GLU A 298 -14.78 -2.72 -17.73
N ARG A 299 -14.67 -3.96 -17.20
CA ARG A 299 -15.46 -4.40 -16.04
C ARG A 299 -14.57 -4.48 -14.81
N VAL A 300 -14.28 -3.32 -14.25
CA VAL A 300 -13.61 -3.19 -12.96
C VAL A 300 -14.66 -2.90 -11.89
N SER A 301 -14.58 -3.59 -10.78
CA SER A 301 -15.36 -3.27 -9.58
C SER A 301 -14.49 -3.39 -8.34
N ILE A 302 -14.68 -2.46 -7.42
CA ILE A 302 -14.15 -2.49 -6.06
C ILE A 302 -15.36 -2.39 -5.12
N GLY A 303 -15.51 -3.36 -4.22
CA GLY A 303 -16.63 -3.34 -3.28
C GLY A 303 -16.92 -4.72 -2.69
N GLY A 304 -17.53 -4.74 -1.51
CA GLY A 304 -17.76 -5.96 -0.73
C GLY A 304 -16.54 -6.42 0.05
N GLY A 305 -16.73 -7.30 1.00
CA GLY A 305 -15.65 -7.96 1.73
C GLY A 305 -14.66 -7.02 2.43
N LEU A 306 -15.13 -5.86 2.93
CA LEU A 306 -14.25 -4.90 3.61
C LEU A 306 -13.59 -5.54 4.83
N ILE A 307 -12.26 -5.57 4.82
CA ILE A 307 -11.42 -6.00 5.94
C ILE A 307 -10.86 -4.76 6.61
N ARG A 308 -10.94 -4.73 7.94
CA ARG A 308 -10.26 -3.79 8.83
C ARG A 308 -9.06 -4.51 9.41
N PRO A 309 -7.85 -4.34 8.85
CA PRO A 309 -6.65 -5.03 9.31
C PRO A 309 -6.28 -4.55 10.72
N GLU A 310 -6.02 -5.47 11.65
CA GLU A 310 -5.68 -5.15 13.03
C GLU A 310 -4.20 -5.46 13.30
N VAL A 311 -3.51 -4.52 13.95
CA VAL A 311 -2.12 -4.74 14.38
C VAL A 311 -2.14 -5.45 15.73
N VAL A 312 -1.53 -6.64 15.78
CA VAL A 312 -1.37 -7.42 17.04
C VAL A 312 -0.07 -7.01 17.71
N LYS A 313 -0.11 -6.85 19.04
CA LYS A 313 1.04 -6.51 19.89
C LYS A 313 1.70 -7.75 20.44
#